data_ca3dc8631fa184187caf4238e4410405
#
_entry.id   ca3dc8631fa184187caf4238e4410405
#
_cell.length_a   1.000
_cell.length_b   1.000
_cell.length_c   1.000
_cell.angle_alpha   90.00
_cell.angle_beta   90.00
_cell.angle_gamma   90.00
#
_symmetry.space_group_name_H-M   'P 1'
#
loop_
_entity.id
_entity.type
_entity.pdbx_description
1 polymer ?
#
loop_
_entity_poly.entity_id
_entity_poly.type
_entity_poly.pdbx_seq_one_letter_code
_entity_poly.pdbx_strand_id
1 'polypeptide(L)'
;ILSAVKKVLGIRPLLVGPGIKTGINILMDNPKTVGSDMIVDAVAATHEHPLPLVIIDMGTATTMSVVDQKGNYVGGVILPGLKVSLDSLSGKTAQLPYISLELPNKVIGKNTIDCMRAGIIFSNVDMIDGILDRMERELGEPATAVATGGLARFITPLCRHKIHYDDALLLKGLLILYRKNA
;
A
#
# COMPACT_ATOMS: atom_id res chain seq x y z
N ILE A 1 8.74 10.22 -20.17
CA ILE A 1 8.99 8.75 -20.03
C ILE A 1 8.60 8.03 -21.33
N LEU A 2 7.36 8.12 -21.84
CA LEU A 2 6.90 7.42 -23.07
C LEU A 2 7.81 7.66 -24.27
N SER A 3 8.16 8.92 -24.53
CA SER A 3 9.06 9.31 -25.63
C SER A 3 10.48 8.74 -25.44
N ALA A 4 10.97 8.68 -24.20
CA ALA A 4 12.27 8.13 -23.89
C ALA A 4 12.29 6.60 -24.11
N VAL A 5 11.27 5.88 -23.63
CA VAL A 5 11.15 4.44 -23.83
C VAL A 5 11.08 4.09 -25.33
N LYS A 6 10.26 4.81 -26.10
CA LYS A 6 10.16 4.62 -27.55
C LYS A 6 11.50 4.90 -28.25
N LYS A 7 12.22 5.96 -27.83
CA LYS A 7 13.52 6.32 -28.43
C LYS A 7 14.62 5.31 -28.12
N VAL A 8 14.65 4.78 -26.89
CA VAL A 8 15.72 3.88 -26.43
C VAL A 8 15.45 2.42 -26.83
N LEU A 9 14.20 1.95 -26.67
CA LEU A 9 13.85 0.55 -26.87
C LEU A 9 13.15 0.27 -28.20
N GLY A 10 12.77 1.30 -28.97
CA GLY A 10 12.06 1.15 -30.25
C GLY A 10 10.61 0.64 -30.13
N ILE A 11 10.11 0.43 -28.90
CA ILE A 11 8.78 -0.10 -28.63
C ILE A 11 7.84 0.99 -28.11
N ARG A 12 6.54 0.85 -28.36
CA ARG A 12 5.52 1.71 -27.77
C ARG A 12 5.03 1.08 -26.46
N PRO A 13 5.32 1.67 -25.29
CA PRO A 13 4.87 1.11 -24.02
C PRO A 13 3.35 1.24 -23.86
N LEU A 14 2.74 0.26 -23.19
CA LEU A 14 1.36 0.34 -22.72
C LEU A 14 1.33 1.23 -21.47
N LEU A 15 0.51 2.27 -21.51
CA LEU A 15 0.31 3.15 -20.36
C LEU A 15 -0.88 2.67 -19.54
N VAL A 16 -0.65 2.42 -18.24
CA VAL A 16 -1.75 2.16 -17.32
C VAL A 16 -2.43 3.47 -16.95
N GLY A 17 -3.70 3.60 -17.30
CA GLY A 17 -4.49 4.81 -17.12
C GLY A 17 -5.91 4.66 -17.61
N PRO A 18 -6.70 5.75 -17.69
CA PRO A 18 -8.07 5.69 -18.13
C PRO A 18 -8.21 5.03 -19.51
N GLY A 19 -9.14 4.06 -19.62
CA GLY A 19 -9.41 3.32 -20.87
C GLY A 19 -8.69 1.99 -21.01
N ILE A 20 -7.76 1.65 -20.11
CA ILE A 20 -7.18 0.30 -20.07
C ILE A 20 -8.19 -0.71 -19.49
N LYS A 21 -8.25 -1.91 -20.07
CA LYS A 21 -9.10 -2.99 -19.54
C LYS A 21 -8.46 -3.59 -18.31
N THR A 22 -8.95 -3.26 -17.12
CA THR A 22 -8.45 -3.78 -15.86
C THR A 22 -9.08 -5.12 -15.49
N GLY A 23 -10.35 -5.30 -15.79
CA GLY A 23 -11.17 -6.45 -15.33
C GLY A 23 -11.70 -6.27 -13.92
N ILE A 24 -11.43 -5.13 -13.29
CA ILE A 24 -12.00 -4.72 -12.02
C ILE A 24 -12.96 -3.56 -12.29
N ASN A 25 -14.13 -3.59 -11.67
CA ASN A 25 -15.07 -2.48 -11.69
C ASN A 25 -14.67 -1.48 -10.58
N ILE A 26 -14.57 -0.20 -10.90
CA ILE A 26 -14.13 0.85 -9.96
C ILE A 26 -15.35 1.66 -9.54
N LEU A 27 -15.79 1.48 -8.30
CA LEU A 27 -16.99 2.12 -7.72
C LEU A 27 -16.64 3.38 -6.89
N MET A 28 -15.68 4.16 -7.38
CA MET A 28 -15.33 5.45 -6.78
C MET A 28 -16.19 6.56 -7.38
N ASP A 29 -16.46 7.62 -6.62
CA ASP A 29 -17.17 8.82 -7.11
C ASP A 29 -16.50 9.39 -8.36
N ASN A 30 -15.18 9.42 -8.39
CA ASN A 30 -14.42 9.79 -9.57
C ASN A 30 -13.31 8.73 -9.85
N PRO A 31 -13.60 7.72 -10.67
CA PRO A 31 -12.63 6.65 -10.97
C PRO A 31 -11.32 7.13 -11.59
N LYS A 32 -11.31 8.29 -12.24
CA LYS A 32 -10.11 8.85 -12.90
C LYS A 32 -9.08 9.39 -11.91
N THR A 33 -9.46 9.60 -10.65
CA THR A 33 -8.56 10.11 -9.59
C THR A 33 -7.85 9.00 -8.83
N VAL A 34 -8.23 7.74 -9.04
CA VAL A 34 -7.55 6.59 -8.42
C VAL A 34 -6.15 6.43 -9.01
N GLY A 35 -5.16 6.29 -8.16
CA GLY A 35 -3.79 6.02 -8.58
C GLY A 35 -3.70 4.75 -9.45
N SER A 36 -2.95 4.84 -10.53
CA SER A 36 -2.79 3.68 -11.43
C SER A 36 -2.07 2.51 -10.76
N ASP A 37 -1.18 2.78 -9.84
CA ASP A 37 -0.51 1.80 -8.97
C ASP A 37 -1.51 1.05 -8.10
N MET A 38 -2.42 1.74 -7.43
CA MET A 38 -3.48 1.14 -6.60
C MET A 38 -4.37 0.19 -7.41
N ILE A 39 -4.68 0.55 -8.66
CA ILE A 39 -5.47 -0.32 -9.56
C ILE A 39 -4.66 -1.54 -10.00
N VAL A 40 -3.37 -1.35 -10.30
CA VAL A 40 -2.48 -2.44 -10.70
C VAL A 40 -2.34 -3.47 -9.57
N ASP A 41 -2.13 -3.01 -8.34
CA ASP A 41 -2.04 -3.88 -7.17
C ASP A 41 -3.36 -4.62 -6.90
N ALA A 42 -4.50 -3.92 -7.04
CA ALA A 42 -5.81 -4.53 -6.92
C ALA A 42 -6.06 -5.63 -7.98
N VAL A 43 -5.61 -5.42 -9.21
CA VAL A 43 -5.68 -6.44 -10.28
C VAL A 43 -4.89 -7.68 -9.90
N ALA A 44 -3.65 -7.52 -9.42
CA ALA A 44 -2.83 -8.65 -8.99
C ALA A 44 -3.44 -9.38 -7.79
N ALA A 45 -3.80 -8.65 -6.75
CA ALA A 45 -4.36 -9.22 -5.54
C ALA A 45 -5.66 -9.99 -5.81
N THR A 46 -6.56 -9.45 -6.63
CA THR A 46 -7.81 -10.11 -7.02
C THR A 46 -7.58 -11.40 -7.83
N HIS A 47 -6.47 -11.49 -8.54
CA HIS A 47 -6.12 -12.69 -9.31
C HIS A 47 -5.54 -13.81 -8.44
N GLU A 48 -4.86 -13.48 -7.34
CA GLU A 48 -4.10 -14.45 -6.54
C GLU A 48 -4.73 -14.79 -5.19
N HIS A 49 -5.64 -13.97 -4.69
CA HIS A 49 -6.18 -14.10 -3.33
C HIS A 49 -7.71 -14.11 -3.29
N PRO A 50 -8.30 -14.75 -2.27
CA PRO A 50 -9.76 -14.75 -2.10
C PRO A 50 -10.29 -13.37 -1.69
N LEU A 51 -11.50 -13.05 -2.17
CA LEU A 51 -12.26 -11.86 -1.84
C LEU A 51 -13.01 -12.01 -0.50
N PRO A 52 -13.35 -10.90 0.19
CA PRO A 52 -12.93 -9.53 -0.12
C PRO A 52 -11.47 -9.28 0.25
N LEU A 53 -10.87 -8.19 -0.28
CA LEU A 53 -9.45 -7.88 -0.13
C LEU A 53 -9.23 -6.50 0.48
N VAL A 54 -8.20 -6.39 1.31
CA VAL A 54 -7.57 -5.12 1.66
C VAL A 54 -6.11 -5.17 1.18
N ILE A 55 -5.77 -4.29 0.26
CA ILE A 55 -4.43 -4.18 -0.31
C ILE A 55 -3.71 -3.01 0.36
N ILE A 56 -2.55 -3.27 0.96
CA ILE A 56 -1.76 -2.31 1.74
C ILE A 56 -0.47 -2.04 0.97
N ASP A 57 -0.32 -0.87 0.37
CA ASP A 57 0.97 -0.45 -0.22
C ASP A 57 1.69 0.50 0.74
N MET A 58 2.89 0.09 1.17
CA MET A 58 3.74 0.83 2.11
C MET A 58 4.89 1.52 1.39
N GLY A 59 4.54 2.55 0.63
CA GLY A 59 5.46 3.43 -0.11
C GLY A 59 5.74 4.76 0.60
N THR A 60 5.83 5.85 -0.16
CA THR A 60 5.91 7.23 0.34
C THR A 60 4.68 7.59 1.17
N ALA A 61 3.50 7.25 0.68
CA ALA A 61 2.28 7.13 1.47
C ALA A 61 2.05 5.66 1.80
N THR A 62 1.28 5.37 2.85
CA THR A 62 0.69 4.05 3.05
C THR A 62 -0.75 4.14 2.56
N THR A 63 -1.10 3.35 1.56
CA THR A 63 -2.48 3.25 1.08
C THR A 63 -3.08 1.91 1.50
N MET A 64 -4.37 1.89 1.82
CA MET A 64 -5.12 0.66 2.06
C MET A 64 -6.37 0.69 1.19
N SER A 65 -6.38 -0.13 0.15
CA SER A 65 -7.42 -0.22 -0.86
C SER A 65 -8.31 -1.42 -0.63
N VAL A 66 -9.60 -1.28 -0.88
CA VAL A 66 -10.60 -2.33 -0.65
C VAL A 66 -11.18 -2.83 -1.96
N VAL A 67 -11.20 -4.15 -2.12
CA VAL A 67 -11.96 -4.85 -3.16
C VAL A 67 -13.02 -5.70 -2.47
N ASP A 68 -14.28 -5.46 -2.79
CA ASP A 68 -15.42 -6.15 -2.18
C ASP A 68 -15.55 -7.61 -2.62
N GLN A 69 -16.51 -8.34 -2.01
CA GLN A 69 -16.80 -9.74 -2.34
C GLN A 69 -17.23 -9.97 -3.79
N LYS A 70 -17.65 -8.92 -4.50
CA LYS A 70 -18.03 -9.00 -5.92
C LYS A 70 -16.88 -8.66 -6.87
N GLY A 71 -15.68 -8.38 -6.33
CA GLY A 71 -14.50 -7.99 -7.11
C GLY A 71 -14.51 -6.53 -7.57
N ASN A 72 -15.31 -5.67 -6.94
CA ASN A 72 -15.30 -4.23 -7.23
C ASN A 72 -14.28 -3.52 -6.33
N TYR A 73 -13.50 -2.59 -6.90
CA TYR A 73 -12.71 -1.64 -6.15
C TYR A 73 -13.64 -0.56 -5.57
N VAL A 74 -13.79 -0.53 -4.26
CA VAL A 74 -14.80 0.32 -3.58
C VAL A 74 -14.22 1.53 -2.87
N GLY A 75 -12.91 1.64 -2.76
CA GLY A 75 -12.26 2.78 -2.13
C GLY A 75 -11.13 2.38 -1.20
N GLY A 76 -10.82 3.23 -0.23
CA GLY A 76 -9.75 2.97 0.72
C GLY A 76 -9.35 4.20 1.52
N VAL A 77 -8.17 4.13 2.15
CA VAL A 77 -7.59 5.24 2.91
C VAL A 77 -6.16 5.52 2.43
N ILE A 78 -5.74 6.77 2.62
CA ILE A 78 -4.36 7.21 2.33
C ILE A 78 -3.80 7.80 3.62
N LEU A 79 -2.65 7.30 4.04
CA LEU A 79 -2.00 7.59 5.30
C LEU A 79 -0.57 8.05 5.06
N PRO A 80 0.03 8.83 5.96
CA PRO A 80 1.46 9.14 5.86
C PRO A 80 2.28 7.85 5.93
N GLY A 81 3.22 7.66 4.98
CA GLY A 81 4.17 6.54 5.07
C GLY A 81 5.15 6.72 6.22
N LEU A 82 5.81 5.62 6.65
CA LEU A 82 6.73 5.62 7.79
C LEU A 82 7.83 6.68 7.67
N LYS A 83 8.45 6.78 6.48
CA LYS A 83 9.53 7.74 6.26
C LYS A 83 9.02 9.18 6.33
N VAL A 84 7.87 9.48 5.73
CA VAL A 84 7.24 10.81 5.78
C VAL A 84 6.91 11.18 7.23
N SER A 85 6.38 10.24 8.02
CA SER A 85 6.08 10.45 9.44
C SER A 85 7.34 10.76 10.23
N LEU A 86 8.42 10.01 10.02
CA LEU A 86 9.71 10.23 10.68
C LEU A 86 10.33 11.57 10.29
N ASP A 87 10.39 11.87 8.99
CA ASP A 87 10.94 13.12 8.46
C ASP A 87 10.15 14.35 8.97
N SER A 88 8.83 14.20 9.14
CA SER A 88 7.97 15.25 9.71
C SER A 88 8.30 15.53 11.17
N LEU A 89 8.59 14.51 11.99
CA LEU A 89 9.02 14.69 13.37
C LEU A 89 10.36 15.43 13.44
N SER A 90 11.37 14.99 12.71
CA SER A 90 12.69 15.57 12.73
C SER A 90 12.72 16.97 12.10
N GLY A 91 11.98 17.18 11.02
CA GLY A 91 12.03 18.44 10.27
C GLY A 91 11.15 19.57 10.83
N LYS A 92 10.17 19.24 11.69
CA LYS A 92 9.23 20.23 12.25
C LYS A 92 9.38 20.46 13.75
N THR A 93 10.37 19.84 14.39
CA THR A 93 10.64 20.02 15.82
C THR A 93 12.05 20.52 16.03
N ALA A 94 12.26 21.39 17.02
CA ALA A 94 13.57 22.02 17.27
C ALA A 94 14.58 21.06 17.91
N GLN A 95 14.15 19.97 18.53
CA GLN A 95 15.01 19.12 19.38
C GLN A 95 15.08 17.65 18.95
N LEU A 96 14.27 17.21 17.99
CA LEU A 96 14.29 15.81 17.57
C LEU A 96 15.33 15.60 16.45
N PRO A 97 16.28 14.68 16.62
CA PRO A 97 17.33 14.46 15.64
C PRO A 97 16.81 13.70 14.41
N TYR A 98 17.52 13.79 13.29
CA TYR A 98 17.35 12.86 12.18
C TYR A 98 17.88 11.49 12.58
N ILE A 99 17.06 10.45 12.44
CA ILE A 99 17.40 9.09 12.80
C ILE A 99 17.12 8.11 11.66
N SER A 100 17.83 6.99 11.65
CA SER A 100 17.49 5.84 10.79
C SER A 100 16.28 5.09 11.34
N LEU A 101 15.47 4.55 10.42
CA LEU A 101 14.37 3.67 10.79
C LEU A 101 14.92 2.27 11.09
N GLU A 102 14.83 1.87 12.34
CA GLU A 102 15.24 0.55 12.83
C GLU A 102 14.16 -0.01 13.75
N LEU A 103 14.01 -1.33 13.77
CA LEU A 103 13.02 -1.99 14.63
C LEU A 103 13.40 -1.80 16.11
N PRO A 104 12.49 -1.23 16.93
CA PRO A 104 12.73 -1.09 18.35
C PRO A 104 12.49 -2.42 19.08
N ASN A 105 13.29 -2.69 20.09
CA ASN A 105 13.13 -3.88 20.95
C ASN A 105 11.96 -3.75 21.93
N LYS A 106 11.53 -2.54 22.23
CA LYS A 106 10.51 -2.23 23.27
C LYS A 106 9.66 -1.03 22.84
N VAL A 107 8.40 -1.02 23.24
CA VAL A 107 7.51 0.13 23.05
C VAL A 107 7.93 1.31 23.92
N ILE A 108 8.33 1.07 25.15
CA ILE A 108 8.78 2.12 26.09
C ILE A 108 10.26 2.39 25.85
N GLY A 109 10.57 3.43 25.09
CA GLY A 109 11.93 3.93 24.87
C GLY A 109 12.48 4.64 26.12
N LYS A 110 13.79 4.58 26.33
CA LYS A 110 14.48 5.23 27.45
C LYS A 110 15.35 6.42 27.04
N ASN A 111 15.40 6.73 25.77
CA ASN A 111 16.05 7.91 25.19
C ASN A 111 15.25 8.39 24.00
N THR A 112 15.53 9.60 23.51
CA THR A 112 14.77 10.24 22.42
C THR A 112 14.73 9.39 21.14
N ILE A 113 15.84 8.79 20.74
CA ILE A 113 15.94 7.97 19.54
C ILE A 113 15.05 6.73 19.63
N ASP A 114 15.12 5.99 20.73
CA ASP A 114 14.28 4.81 20.97
C ASP A 114 12.80 5.19 21.06
N CYS A 115 12.46 6.32 21.71
CA CYS A 115 11.09 6.82 21.75
C CYS A 115 10.56 7.15 20.34
N MET A 116 11.37 7.80 19.50
CA MET A 116 10.98 8.12 18.12
C MET A 116 10.78 6.86 17.29
N ARG A 117 11.74 5.90 17.35
CA ARG A 117 11.64 4.62 16.63
C ARG A 117 10.39 3.84 17.05
N ALA A 118 10.20 3.68 18.37
CA ALA A 118 9.05 2.97 18.91
C ALA A 118 7.74 3.64 18.52
N GLY A 119 7.67 4.96 18.65
CA GLY A 119 6.49 5.73 18.24
C GLY A 119 6.13 5.53 16.78
N ILE A 120 7.08 5.66 15.86
CA ILE A 120 6.84 5.51 14.41
C ILE A 120 6.47 4.07 14.04
N ILE A 121 7.21 3.08 14.52
CA ILE A 121 6.97 1.68 14.15
C ILE A 121 5.64 1.18 14.72
N PHE A 122 5.45 1.26 16.02
CA PHE A 122 4.27 0.68 16.65
C PHE A 122 2.99 1.46 16.34
N SER A 123 3.06 2.79 16.15
CA SER A 123 1.88 3.52 15.67
C SER A 123 1.45 3.09 14.27
N ASN A 124 2.38 2.76 13.38
CA ASN A 124 2.05 2.24 12.05
C ASN A 124 1.46 0.82 12.11
N VAL A 125 2.00 -0.05 12.98
CA VAL A 125 1.43 -1.39 13.24
C VAL A 125 -0.01 -1.29 13.72
N ASP A 126 -0.24 -0.53 14.79
CA ASP A 126 -1.57 -0.36 15.39
C ASP A 126 -2.55 0.36 14.44
N MET A 127 -2.05 1.30 13.63
CA MET A 127 -2.83 1.98 12.61
C MET A 127 -3.31 0.99 11.53
N ILE A 128 -2.44 0.13 11.02
CA ILE A 128 -2.79 -0.90 10.03
C ILE A 128 -3.83 -1.85 10.62
N ASP A 129 -3.58 -2.40 11.80
CA ASP A 129 -4.51 -3.31 12.47
C ASP A 129 -5.86 -2.62 12.76
N GLY A 130 -5.83 -1.39 13.27
CA GLY A 130 -7.05 -0.66 13.61
C GLY A 130 -7.87 -0.23 12.38
N ILE A 131 -7.22 0.05 11.25
CA ILE A 131 -7.91 0.34 9.98
C ILE A 131 -8.48 -0.95 9.38
N LEU A 132 -7.74 -2.06 9.40
CA LEU A 132 -8.25 -3.37 8.99
C LEU A 132 -9.51 -3.75 9.77
N ASP A 133 -9.49 -3.65 11.11
CA ASP A 133 -10.65 -3.90 11.96
C ASP A 133 -11.89 -3.04 11.58
N ARG A 134 -11.66 -1.80 11.12
CA ARG A 134 -12.73 -0.89 10.70
C ARG A 134 -13.27 -1.27 9.32
N MET A 135 -12.39 -1.60 8.38
CA MET A 135 -12.74 -2.00 7.02
C MET A 135 -13.54 -3.31 7.04
N GLU A 136 -13.11 -4.31 7.82
CA GLU A 136 -13.84 -5.57 7.96
C GLU A 136 -15.24 -5.38 8.58
N ARG A 137 -15.35 -4.50 9.58
CA ARG A 137 -16.67 -4.15 10.15
C ARG A 137 -17.59 -3.46 9.13
N GLU A 138 -17.03 -2.62 8.26
CA GLU A 138 -17.79 -1.92 7.21
C GLU A 138 -18.17 -2.88 6.07
N LEU A 139 -17.29 -3.83 5.73
CA LEU A 139 -17.55 -4.91 4.78
C LEU A 139 -18.58 -5.93 5.32
N GLY A 140 -18.69 -6.07 6.65
CA GLY A 140 -19.52 -7.06 7.32
C GLY A 140 -18.93 -8.47 7.37
N GLU A 141 -17.69 -8.64 6.94
CA GLU A 141 -16.98 -9.93 6.87
C GLU A 141 -15.46 -9.74 6.95
N PRO A 142 -14.69 -10.79 7.35
CA PRO A 142 -13.24 -10.77 7.30
C PRO A 142 -12.71 -10.61 5.88
N ALA A 143 -11.62 -9.85 5.74
CA ALA A 143 -10.96 -9.63 4.46
C ALA A 143 -9.58 -10.29 4.40
N THR A 144 -9.17 -10.72 3.22
CA THR A 144 -7.78 -11.13 2.98
C THR A 144 -6.91 -9.89 2.87
N ALA A 145 -5.95 -9.72 3.79
CA ALA A 145 -5.02 -8.61 3.76
C ALA A 145 -3.75 -8.98 2.98
N VAL A 146 -3.40 -8.17 1.99
CA VAL A 146 -2.21 -8.33 1.15
C VAL A 146 -1.39 -7.05 1.23
N ALA A 147 -0.09 -7.15 1.50
CA ALA A 147 0.79 -5.99 1.60
C ALA A 147 1.92 -6.02 0.57
N THR A 148 2.26 -4.85 0.06
CA THR A 148 3.40 -4.60 -0.82
C THR A 148 4.16 -3.36 -0.36
N GLY A 149 5.25 -3.03 -1.05
CA GLY A 149 6.10 -1.89 -0.72
C GLY A 149 7.30 -2.27 0.14
N GLY A 150 8.35 -1.46 0.02
CA GLY A 150 9.67 -1.78 0.58
C GLY A 150 9.75 -1.90 2.11
N LEU A 151 8.83 -1.25 2.84
CA LEU A 151 8.78 -1.27 4.30
C LEU A 151 7.78 -2.30 4.84
N ALA A 152 6.88 -2.82 4.02
CA ALA A 152 5.84 -3.77 4.44
C ALA A 152 6.43 -5.01 5.11
N ARG A 153 7.52 -5.56 4.58
CA ARG A 153 8.20 -6.76 5.12
C ARG A 153 8.64 -6.63 6.59
N PHE A 154 8.86 -5.39 7.06
CA PHE A 154 9.29 -5.14 8.44
C PHE A 154 8.10 -4.90 9.38
N ILE A 155 6.98 -4.41 8.85
CA ILE A 155 5.80 -4.00 9.62
C ILE A 155 4.79 -5.13 9.73
N THR A 156 4.51 -5.83 8.63
CA THR A 156 3.47 -6.87 8.58
C THR A 156 3.67 -8.00 9.59
N PRO A 157 4.91 -8.45 9.92
CA PRO A 157 5.11 -9.49 10.94
C PRO A 157 4.79 -9.03 12.37
N LEU A 158 4.67 -7.72 12.61
CA LEU A 158 4.34 -7.14 13.91
C LEU A 158 2.82 -6.93 14.09
N CYS A 159 2.05 -6.99 13.00
CA CYS A 159 0.60 -6.83 13.01
C CYS A 159 -0.09 -8.06 13.63
N ARG A 160 -1.27 -7.83 14.24
CA ARG A 160 -2.14 -8.89 14.75
C ARG A 160 -2.84 -9.65 13.63
N HIS A 161 -3.21 -8.92 12.55
CA HIS A 161 -3.82 -9.51 11.38
C HIS A 161 -2.79 -10.34 10.60
N LYS A 162 -3.25 -11.45 10.03
CA LYS A 162 -2.44 -12.21 9.07
C LYS A 162 -2.42 -11.46 7.75
N ILE A 163 -1.26 -10.89 7.42
CA ILE A 163 -1.07 -10.11 6.20
C ILE A 163 -0.12 -10.86 5.26
N HIS A 164 -0.55 -11.10 4.03
CA HIS A 164 0.26 -11.71 2.99
C HIS A 164 1.18 -10.66 2.37
N TYR A 165 2.49 -10.80 2.55
CA TYR A 165 3.46 -9.88 1.93
C TYR A 165 3.84 -10.36 0.52
N ASP A 166 3.75 -9.46 -0.46
CA ASP A 166 4.15 -9.69 -1.85
C ASP A 166 4.89 -8.46 -2.39
N ASP A 167 6.21 -8.56 -2.54
CA ASP A 167 7.07 -7.50 -3.06
C ASP A 167 6.96 -7.31 -4.58
N ALA A 168 6.42 -8.29 -5.28
CA ALA A 168 6.23 -8.30 -6.72
C ALA A 168 4.80 -7.96 -7.16
N LEU A 169 3.90 -7.59 -6.22
CA LEU A 169 2.47 -7.39 -6.49
C LEU A 169 2.24 -6.45 -7.68
N LEU A 170 2.88 -5.28 -7.69
CA LEU A 170 2.78 -4.31 -8.77
C LEU A 170 3.24 -4.90 -10.12
N LEU A 171 4.36 -5.63 -10.13
CA LEU A 171 4.89 -6.22 -11.37
C LEU A 171 3.97 -7.31 -11.91
N LYS A 172 3.37 -8.11 -11.04
CA LYS A 172 2.37 -9.13 -11.41
C LYS A 172 1.13 -8.47 -12.02
N GLY A 173 0.62 -7.40 -11.39
CA GLY A 173 -0.51 -6.65 -11.91
C GLY A 173 -0.23 -6.02 -13.29
N LEU A 174 0.96 -5.44 -13.47
CA LEU A 174 1.38 -4.92 -14.78
C LEU A 174 1.41 -6.03 -15.85
N LEU A 175 1.92 -7.22 -15.52
CA LEU A 175 1.94 -8.35 -16.44
C LEU A 175 0.54 -8.83 -16.81
N ILE A 176 -0.37 -8.92 -15.83
CA ILE A 176 -1.78 -9.28 -16.05
C ILE A 176 -2.44 -8.26 -16.98
N LEU A 177 -2.27 -6.96 -16.69
CA LEU A 177 -2.82 -5.88 -17.52
C LEU A 177 -2.24 -5.90 -18.94
N TYR A 178 -0.94 -6.12 -19.09
CA TYR A 178 -0.33 -6.24 -20.40
C TYR A 178 -0.98 -7.37 -21.22
N ARG A 179 -1.08 -8.57 -20.67
CA ARG A 179 -1.70 -9.72 -21.34
C ARG A 179 -3.16 -9.51 -21.72
N LYS A 180 -3.88 -8.70 -20.94
CA LYS A 180 -5.30 -8.39 -21.16
C LYS A 180 -5.53 -7.33 -22.24
N ASN A 181 -4.51 -6.53 -22.56
CA ASN A 181 -4.60 -5.37 -23.47
C ASN A 181 -3.63 -5.45 -24.67
N ALA A 182 -2.83 -6.50 -24.74
CA ALA A 182 -1.91 -6.77 -25.87
C ALA A 182 -2.65 -7.34 -27.10
#